data_5c19629adba36f9fe064380409b4a804
#
_entry.id   5c19629adba36f9fe064380409b4a804
#
_cell.length_a   1.000
_cell.length_b   1.000
_cell.length_c   1.000
_cell.angle_alpha   90.00
_cell.angle_beta   90.00
_cell.angle_gamma   90.00
#
_symmetry.space_group_name_H-M   'P 1'
#
loop_
_entity.id
_entity.type
_entity.pdbx_description
1 polymer ?
#
loop_
_entity_poly.entity_id
_entity_poly.type
_entity_poly.pdbx_seq_one_letter_code
_entity_poly.pdbx_strand_id
1 'polypeptide(L)'
;MSNKIWLSSPHMGGNEQKYIQEAFAENWIAPLGPNVNGFEKDIEHYLNEGVFVAALSSGTAAIHLALILLGIEKDDEVICQSMTFSASANPIIYQNATPVFVDSEKETWNMCPKALEEAIIDRTVKSKKPKAIIVVHLYGMPYKVDAIRAVADKYNIPIIEDSAEALGSSYKGQKCGTFGDVSILSFNGNKIITTSGGGALVTKTKAIKEKAVFLATQARDAAPHYEHSQIGYNYRLSNVCAGIGRGQMEVLDEHVQLRRTMNQFYVNYFSKMDGVTVLQEPSVDFYSNHWLSAIVLQSYEQREALRLALESENIESRPLWKPMHLQPVFTKYLFFGNGTSEDLFNRGLCLPSGSNLSVADKNRIRVVLDAFFK
;
A
#
# COMPACT_ATOMS: atom_id res chain seq x y z
N MET A 1 -25.42 -0.54 23.32
CA MET A 1 -24.00 -0.74 22.98
C MET A 1 -23.52 0.48 22.22
N SER A 2 -22.34 1.01 22.51
CA SER A 2 -21.74 2.12 21.77
C SER A 2 -21.45 1.69 20.30
N ASN A 3 -21.59 2.60 19.35
CA ASN A 3 -21.23 2.31 17.96
C ASN A 3 -19.74 1.93 17.87
N LYS A 4 -19.42 0.97 16.99
CA LYS A 4 -18.02 0.53 16.77
C LYS A 4 -17.21 1.66 16.13
N ILE A 5 -16.03 1.91 16.69
CA ILE A 5 -15.01 2.74 16.07
C ILE A 5 -14.08 1.80 15.28
N TRP A 6 -14.09 1.94 13.97
CA TRP A 6 -13.26 1.14 13.08
C TRP A 6 -11.84 1.71 12.94
N LEU A 7 -10.89 0.84 12.67
CA LEU A 7 -9.50 1.23 12.41
C LEU A 7 -9.41 2.17 11.19
N SER A 8 -10.06 1.82 10.11
CA SER A 8 -10.15 2.58 8.88
C SER A 8 -11.35 2.08 8.07
N SER A 9 -12.44 2.83 8.05
CA SER A 9 -13.64 2.51 7.27
C SER A 9 -13.73 3.39 6.03
N PRO A 10 -14.49 2.99 5.00
CA PRO A 10 -14.80 3.85 3.86
C PRO A 10 -15.39 5.19 4.30
N HIS A 11 -15.01 6.25 3.61
CA HIS A 11 -15.56 7.60 3.81
C HIS A 11 -15.97 8.18 2.46
N MET A 12 -17.27 8.39 2.27
CA MET A 12 -17.80 8.87 0.99
C MET A 12 -17.70 10.38 0.86
N GLY A 13 -17.31 10.87 -0.32
CA GLY A 13 -17.20 12.28 -0.65
C GLY A 13 -18.52 12.92 -1.07
N GLY A 14 -19.49 12.11 -1.55
CA GLY A 14 -20.81 12.55 -1.95
C GLY A 14 -21.11 12.42 -3.45
N ASN A 15 -20.10 12.51 -4.32
CA ASN A 15 -20.28 12.48 -5.78
C ASN A 15 -20.20 11.07 -6.39
N GLU A 16 -19.86 10.04 -5.64
CA GLU A 16 -19.74 8.65 -6.13
C GLU A 16 -21.05 8.18 -6.78
N GLN A 17 -22.21 8.49 -6.16
CA GLN A 17 -23.52 8.10 -6.66
C GLN A 17 -23.84 8.69 -8.03
N LYS A 18 -23.39 9.91 -8.32
CA LYS A 18 -23.55 10.55 -9.62
C LYS A 18 -22.91 9.72 -10.73
N TYR A 19 -21.64 9.37 -10.57
CA TYR A 19 -20.89 8.56 -11.55
C TYR A 19 -21.44 7.15 -11.71
N ILE A 20 -21.97 6.55 -10.63
CA ILE A 20 -22.66 5.25 -10.70
C ILE A 20 -23.93 5.37 -11.53
N GLN A 21 -24.78 6.37 -11.26
CA GLN A 21 -26.03 6.60 -11.98
C GLN A 21 -25.79 6.87 -13.48
N GLU A 22 -24.78 7.66 -13.82
CA GLU A 22 -24.37 7.89 -15.21
C GLU A 22 -23.99 6.57 -15.90
N ALA A 23 -23.21 5.69 -15.24
CA ALA A 23 -22.84 4.38 -15.79
C ALA A 23 -24.07 3.50 -16.06
N PHE A 24 -25.09 3.52 -15.18
CA PHE A 24 -26.33 2.79 -15.38
C PHE A 24 -27.19 3.41 -16.48
N ALA A 25 -27.32 4.73 -16.52
CA ALA A 25 -28.13 5.43 -17.52
C ALA A 25 -27.60 5.21 -18.95
N GLU A 26 -26.28 5.14 -19.11
CA GLU A 26 -25.59 4.94 -20.39
C GLU A 26 -25.31 3.46 -20.69
N ASN A 27 -25.74 2.54 -19.83
CA ASN A 27 -25.52 1.08 -19.94
C ASN A 27 -24.03 0.66 -20.00
N TRP A 28 -23.14 1.39 -19.33
CA TRP A 28 -21.72 1.05 -19.20
C TRP A 28 -21.47 0.18 -17.94
N ILE A 29 -22.11 -1.00 -17.87
CA ILE A 29 -21.98 -1.97 -16.77
C ILE A 29 -21.02 -3.09 -17.19
N ALA A 30 -19.76 -2.74 -17.38
CA ALA A 30 -18.72 -3.62 -17.87
C ALA A 30 -17.32 -3.20 -17.35
N PRO A 31 -16.27 -4.01 -17.49
CA PRO A 31 -14.91 -3.62 -17.13
C PRO A 31 -14.24 -2.73 -18.20
N LEU A 32 -15.01 -1.84 -18.78
CA LEU A 32 -14.61 -0.80 -19.72
C LEU A 32 -15.65 0.30 -19.69
N GLY A 33 -15.28 1.52 -20.09
CA GLY A 33 -16.23 2.63 -20.19
C GLY A 33 -15.63 3.97 -19.78
N PRO A 34 -16.46 5.05 -19.82
CA PRO A 34 -16.01 6.42 -19.58
C PRO A 34 -15.39 6.62 -18.18
N ASN A 35 -15.94 5.98 -17.13
CA ASN A 35 -15.42 6.13 -15.79
C ASN A 35 -14.05 5.46 -15.61
N VAL A 36 -13.80 4.31 -16.25
CA VAL A 36 -12.48 3.67 -16.20
C VAL A 36 -11.44 4.60 -16.80
N ASN A 37 -11.71 5.16 -17.98
CA ASN A 37 -10.81 6.09 -18.65
C ASN A 37 -10.67 7.41 -17.89
N GLY A 38 -11.76 7.91 -17.30
CA GLY A 38 -11.77 9.10 -16.47
C GLY A 38 -10.93 8.91 -15.20
N PHE A 39 -11.12 7.82 -14.49
CA PHE A 39 -10.40 7.50 -13.25
C PHE A 39 -8.89 7.35 -13.50
N GLU A 40 -8.47 6.71 -14.60
CA GLU A 40 -7.05 6.66 -15.00
C GLU A 40 -6.48 8.07 -15.16
N LYS A 41 -7.21 8.97 -15.87
CA LYS A 41 -6.78 10.37 -16.07
C LYS A 41 -6.79 11.18 -14.77
N ASP A 42 -7.77 10.97 -13.90
CA ASP A 42 -7.84 11.64 -12.61
C ASP A 42 -6.61 11.30 -11.75
N ILE A 43 -6.18 10.03 -11.75
CA ILE A 43 -4.95 9.58 -11.08
C ILE A 43 -3.70 10.15 -11.77
N GLU A 44 -3.61 10.07 -13.12
CA GLU A 44 -2.49 10.64 -13.89
C GLU A 44 -2.31 12.13 -13.59
N HIS A 45 -3.41 12.87 -13.57
CA HIS A 45 -3.40 14.30 -13.23
C HIS A 45 -2.96 14.57 -11.78
N TYR A 46 -3.47 13.79 -10.83
CA TYR A 46 -3.13 13.93 -9.41
C TYR A 46 -1.64 13.66 -9.14
N LEU A 47 -1.10 12.62 -9.75
CA LEU A 47 0.32 12.25 -9.60
C LEU A 47 1.25 13.26 -10.28
N ASN A 48 0.83 13.84 -11.41
CA ASN A 48 1.49 14.95 -12.14
C ASN A 48 2.99 14.74 -12.46
N GLU A 49 3.42 13.49 -12.71
CA GLU A 49 4.82 13.11 -12.96
C GLU A 49 5.02 12.50 -14.37
N GLY A 50 4.11 12.82 -15.31
CA GLY A 50 4.16 12.29 -16.67
C GLY A 50 3.95 10.77 -16.73
N VAL A 51 3.17 10.22 -15.82
CA VAL A 51 2.89 8.78 -15.70
C VAL A 51 1.66 8.37 -16.51
N PHE A 52 1.58 7.08 -16.79
CA PHE A 52 0.42 6.40 -17.39
C PHE A 52 -0.15 5.41 -16.39
N VAL A 53 -1.47 5.36 -16.29
CA VAL A 53 -2.19 4.54 -15.30
C VAL A 53 -3.06 3.50 -15.99
N ALA A 54 -3.01 2.26 -15.52
CA ALA A 54 -3.94 1.20 -15.88
C ALA A 54 -4.76 0.81 -14.63
N ALA A 55 -6.06 1.13 -14.62
CA ALA A 55 -6.96 0.78 -13.54
C ALA A 55 -7.29 -0.71 -13.56
N LEU A 56 -7.14 -1.39 -12.41
CA LEU A 56 -7.19 -2.84 -12.27
C LEU A 56 -8.12 -3.25 -11.13
N SER A 57 -8.48 -4.52 -11.07
CA SER A 57 -9.42 -5.08 -10.08
C SER A 57 -8.89 -5.11 -8.65
N SER A 58 -7.58 -5.00 -8.43
CA SER A 58 -6.96 -4.93 -7.09
C SER A 58 -5.48 -4.51 -7.18
N GLY A 59 -4.91 -4.05 -6.06
CA GLY A 59 -3.46 -3.85 -5.94
C GLY A 59 -2.67 -5.15 -6.13
N THR A 60 -3.20 -6.28 -5.68
CA THR A 60 -2.59 -7.61 -5.90
C THR A 60 -2.49 -7.96 -7.38
N ALA A 61 -3.54 -7.68 -8.16
CA ALA A 61 -3.53 -7.85 -9.62
C ALA A 61 -2.50 -6.93 -10.28
N ALA A 62 -2.34 -5.71 -9.76
CA ALA A 62 -1.35 -4.76 -10.25
C ALA A 62 0.10 -5.24 -10.00
N ILE A 63 0.40 -5.76 -8.80
CA ILE A 63 1.73 -6.34 -8.49
C ILE A 63 1.99 -7.57 -9.37
N HIS A 64 0.99 -8.44 -9.55
CA HIS A 64 1.14 -9.61 -10.41
C HIS A 64 1.47 -9.24 -11.85
N LEU A 65 0.75 -8.28 -12.43
CA LEU A 65 1.06 -7.77 -13.77
C LEU A 65 2.42 -7.06 -13.82
N ALA A 66 2.82 -6.31 -12.78
CA ALA A 66 4.13 -5.68 -12.71
C ALA A 66 5.26 -6.71 -12.79
N LEU A 67 5.15 -7.83 -12.08
CA LEU A 67 6.12 -8.93 -12.14
C LEU A 67 6.20 -9.54 -13.55
N ILE A 68 5.05 -9.80 -14.19
CA ILE A 68 5.00 -10.32 -15.57
C ILE A 68 5.65 -9.34 -16.56
N LEU A 69 5.34 -8.05 -16.44
CA LEU A 69 5.84 -6.99 -17.33
C LEU A 69 7.34 -6.77 -17.18
N LEU A 70 7.91 -7.04 -15.99
CA LEU A 70 9.34 -7.03 -15.72
C LEU A 70 10.03 -8.36 -16.10
N GLY A 71 9.30 -9.33 -16.62
CA GLY A 71 9.85 -10.60 -17.08
C GLY A 71 10.26 -11.53 -15.94
N ILE A 72 9.55 -11.48 -14.80
CA ILE A 72 9.78 -12.42 -13.70
C ILE A 72 9.17 -13.77 -14.06
N GLU A 73 9.98 -14.82 -14.01
CA GLU A 73 9.64 -16.16 -14.38
C GLU A 73 9.88 -17.15 -13.25
N LYS A 74 9.56 -18.41 -13.50
CA LYS A 74 9.81 -19.51 -12.56
C LYS A 74 11.29 -19.54 -12.16
N ASP A 75 11.53 -19.78 -10.85
CA ASP A 75 12.85 -19.89 -10.22
C ASP A 75 13.65 -18.58 -10.12
N ASP A 76 13.14 -17.46 -10.63
CA ASP A 76 13.70 -16.15 -10.36
C ASP A 76 13.56 -15.76 -8.89
N GLU A 77 14.44 -14.90 -8.40
CA GLU A 77 14.34 -14.33 -7.05
C GLU A 77 13.87 -12.88 -7.12
N VAL A 78 12.94 -12.53 -6.20
CA VAL A 78 12.43 -11.17 -6.04
C VAL A 78 12.61 -10.77 -4.58
N ILE A 79 13.31 -9.66 -4.37
CA ILE A 79 13.43 -9.07 -3.02
C ILE A 79 12.10 -8.41 -2.67
N CYS A 80 11.63 -8.64 -1.45
CA CYS A 80 10.40 -8.05 -0.94
C CYS A 80 10.61 -7.54 0.49
N GLN A 81 10.09 -6.35 0.80
CA GLN A 81 10.01 -5.87 2.18
C GLN A 81 9.28 -6.89 3.04
N SER A 82 9.84 -7.21 4.21
CA SER A 82 9.23 -8.22 5.08
C SER A 82 8.05 -7.67 5.87
N MET A 83 8.15 -6.45 6.38
CA MET A 83 7.03 -5.80 7.08
C MET A 83 6.09 -5.15 6.07
N THR A 84 5.14 -5.95 5.57
CA THR A 84 4.16 -5.56 4.56
C THR A 84 2.89 -6.40 4.67
N PHE A 85 1.87 -6.00 3.94
CA PHE A 85 0.70 -6.86 3.72
C PHE A 85 1.05 -7.99 2.75
N SER A 86 0.45 -9.17 2.93
CA SER A 86 0.78 -10.37 2.14
C SER A 86 0.61 -10.20 0.63
N ALA A 87 -0.16 -9.20 0.20
CA ALA A 87 -0.36 -8.91 -1.22
C ALA A 87 0.92 -8.47 -1.94
N SER A 88 1.94 -7.93 -1.23
CA SER A 88 3.24 -7.63 -1.84
C SER A 88 4.04 -8.91 -2.14
N ALA A 89 3.89 -9.96 -1.33
CA ALA A 89 4.67 -11.21 -1.46
C ALA A 89 3.95 -12.32 -2.26
N ASN A 90 2.62 -12.44 -2.12
CA ASN A 90 1.86 -13.52 -2.77
C ASN A 90 2.06 -13.58 -4.29
N PRO A 91 2.06 -12.48 -5.06
CA PRO A 91 2.22 -12.51 -6.51
C PRO A 91 3.58 -13.05 -6.97
N ILE A 92 4.62 -12.97 -6.12
CA ILE A 92 5.91 -13.61 -6.41
C ILE A 92 5.72 -15.12 -6.55
N ILE A 93 4.93 -15.71 -5.63
CA ILE A 93 4.61 -17.14 -5.68
C ILE A 93 3.69 -17.48 -6.85
N TYR A 94 2.79 -16.57 -7.27
CA TYR A 94 1.95 -16.80 -8.47
C TYR A 94 2.80 -16.98 -9.73
N GLN A 95 3.96 -16.30 -9.82
CA GLN A 95 4.94 -16.48 -10.90
C GLN A 95 5.85 -17.70 -10.72
N ASN A 96 5.65 -18.53 -9.69
CA ASN A 96 6.58 -19.59 -9.28
C ASN A 96 8.00 -19.08 -8.99
N ALA A 97 8.15 -17.80 -8.70
CA ALA A 97 9.38 -17.16 -8.27
C ALA A 97 9.57 -17.29 -6.76
N THR A 98 10.76 -16.95 -6.29
CA THR A 98 11.17 -17.10 -4.89
C THR A 98 11.29 -15.73 -4.23
N PRO A 99 10.51 -15.43 -3.17
CA PRO A 99 10.70 -14.21 -2.41
C PRO A 99 11.97 -14.30 -1.54
N VAL A 100 12.70 -13.18 -1.47
CA VAL A 100 13.80 -12.96 -0.53
C VAL A 100 13.40 -11.76 0.32
N PHE A 101 13.20 -11.99 1.61
CA PHE A 101 12.67 -10.94 2.49
C PHE A 101 13.78 -10.07 3.07
N VAL A 102 13.51 -8.77 3.16
CA VAL A 102 14.42 -7.76 3.72
C VAL A 102 13.73 -7.02 4.86
N ASP A 103 14.47 -6.82 5.92
CA ASP A 103 14.03 -6.19 7.16
C ASP A 103 13.78 -4.69 7.02
N SER A 104 13.15 -4.14 8.05
CA SER A 104 12.86 -2.72 8.20
C SER A 104 14.03 -1.93 8.78
N GLU A 105 14.05 -0.61 8.53
CA GLU A 105 14.87 0.34 9.28
C GLU A 105 14.00 1.13 10.30
N LYS A 106 14.66 1.80 11.25
CA LYS A 106 13.99 2.29 12.47
C LYS A 106 13.24 3.62 12.32
N GLU A 107 13.54 4.41 11.27
CA GLU A 107 12.98 5.76 11.15
C GLU A 107 11.63 5.74 10.42
N THR A 108 11.56 5.11 9.26
CA THR A 108 10.32 5.02 8.47
C THR A 108 9.60 3.68 8.62
N TRP A 109 10.24 2.68 9.26
CA TRP A 109 9.82 1.28 9.39
C TRP A 109 9.73 0.52 8.05
N ASN A 110 10.18 1.15 6.97
CA ASN A 110 10.26 0.58 5.65
C ASN A 110 11.55 -0.20 5.41
N MET A 111 11.75 -0.71 4.20
CA MET A 111 12.90 -1.53 3.83
C MET A 111 14.23 -0.87 4.21
N CYS A 112 15.08 -1.62 4.89
CA CYS A 112 16.43 -1.18 5.28
C CYS A 112 17.37 -1.20 4.06
N PRO A 113 17.93 -0.04 3.62
CA PRO A 113 18.82 0.01 2.45
C PRO A 113 20.08 -0.87 2.61
N LYS A 114 20.63 -0.94 3.83
CA LYS A 114 21.80 -1.77 4.13
C LYS A 114 21.49 -3.26 4.00
N ALA A 115 20.37 -3.72 4.59
CA ALA A 115 19.97 -5.11 4.50
C ALA A 115 19.56 -5.49 3.05
N LEU A 116 19.00 -4.54 2.28
CA LEU A 116 18.74 -4.71 0.85
C LEU A 116 20.05 -5.00 0.10
N GLU A 117 21.07 -4.18 0.30
CA GLU A 117 22.36 -4.37 -0.36
C GLU A 117 23.03 -5.69 0.04
N GLU A 118 23.01 -6.05 1.33
CA GLU A 118 23.51 -7.34 1.83
C GLU A 118 22.80 -8.53 1.16
N ALA A 119 21.47 -8.46 1.00
CA ALA A 119 20.70 -9.48 0.30
C ALA A 119 21.12 -9.61 -1.17
N ILE A 120 21.26 -8.50 -1.88
CA ILE A 120 21.66 -8.50 -3.30
C ILE A 120 23.05 -9.11 -3.46
N ILE A 121 24.02 -8.74 -2.62
CA ILE A 121 25.38 -9.27 -2.66
C ILE A 121 25.39 -10.77 -2.43
N ASP A 122 24.73 -11.24 -1.36
CA ASP A 122 24.64 -12.68 -1.02
C ASP A 122 24.05 -13.49 -2.17
N ARG A 123 22.94 -13.01 -2.74
CA ARG A 123 22.26 -13.75 -3.82
C ARG A 123 23.06 -13.73 -5.12
N THR A 124 23.72 -12.62 -5.42
CA THR A 124 24.58 -12.50 -6.62
C THR A 124 25.78 -13.43 -6.54
N VAL A 125 26.47 -13.51 -5.40
CA VAL A 125 27.59 -14.46 -5.18
C VAL A 125 27.13 -15.92 -5.37
N LYS A 126 25.90 -16.23 -5.03
CA LYS A 126 25.27 -17.57 -5.22
C LYS A 126 24.68 -17.77 -6.61
N SER A 127 25.00 -16.91 -7.58
CA SER A 127 24.49 -16.95 -8.95
C SER A 127 22.95 -16.86 -9.06
N LYS A 128 22.31 -16.19 -8.08
CA LYS A 128 20.86 -15.96 -7.96
C LYS A 128 20.55 -14.45 -7.88
N LYS A 129 21.20 -13.63 -8.73
CA LYS A 129 20.92 -12.18 -8.73
C LYS A 129 19.43 -11.91 -8.80
N PRO A 130 18.85 -11.16 -7.82
CA PRO A 130 17.43 -10.85 -7.83
C PRO A 130 17.02 -10.07 -9.07
N LYS A 131 15.82 -10.37 -9.60
CA LYS A 131 15.28 -9.78 -10.83
C LYS A 131 14.47 -8.51 -10.58
N ALA A 132 13.91 -8.33 -9.38
CA ALA A 132 13.16 -7.14 -8.99
C ALA A 132 13.24 -6.92 -7.47
N ILE A 133 12.93 -5.69 -7.06
CA ILE A 133 12.75 -5.29 -5.65
C ILE A 133 11.32 -4.79 -5.50
N ILE A 134 10.55 -5.34 -4.55
CA ILE A 134 9.25 -4.81 -4.12
C ILE A 134 9.48 -4.05 -2.82
N VAL A 135 9.39 -2.73 -2.87
CA VAL A 135 9.49 -1.84 -1.71
C VAL A 135 8.13 -1.19 -1.44
N VAL A 136 7.80 -1.04 -0.16
CA VAL A 136 6.47 -0.60 0.29
C VAL A 136 6.56 0.75 1.00
N HIS A 137 5.52 1.55 0.90
CA HIS A 137 5.31 2.73 1.74
C HIS A 137 4.38 2.36 2.91
N LEU A 138 4.95 1.75 3.94
CA LEU A 138 4.20 1.17 5.06
C LEU A 138 3.36 2.22 5.79
N TYR A 139 2.06 1.96 5.94
CA TYR A 139 1.08 2.85 6.59
C TYR A 139 0.99 4.26 6.01
N GLY A 140 1.46 4.43 4.78
CA GLY A 140 1.50 5.73 4.10
C GLY A 140 2.80 6.51 4.30
N MET A 141 3.75 6.00 5.09
CA MET A 141 5.07 6.60 5.28
C MET A 141 5.98 6.29 4.08
N PRO A 142 6.50 7.31 3.37
CA PRO A 142 7.47 7.06 2.30
C PRO A 142 8.69 6.29 2.81
N TYR A 143 9.17 5.33 2.02
CA TYR A 143 10.48 4.71 2.28
C TYR A 143 11.64 5.69 1.96
N LYS A 144 12.86 5.37 2.35
CA LYS A 144 14.07 6.17 2.03
C LYS A 144 14.38 6.06 0.53
N VAL A 145 13.64 6.82 -0.28
CA VAL A 145 13.61 6.71 -1.75
C VAL A 145 15.00 6.77 -2.37
N ASP A 146 15.77 7.80 -2.05
CA ASP A 146 17.11 7.99 -2.64
C ASP A 146 18.06 6.84 -2.31
N ALA A 147 18.02 6.36 -1.05
CA ALA A 147 18.90 5.29 -0.60
C ALA A 147 18.57 3.94 -1.26
N ILE A 148 17.27 3.61 -1.36
CA ILE A 148 16.82 2.39 -2.02
C ILE A 148 17.10 2.45 -3.53
N ARG A 149 16.83 3.60 -4.17
CA ARG A 149 17.09 3.80 -5.59
C ARG A 149 18.59 3.68 -5.90
N ALA A 150 19.47 4.29 -5.07
CA ALA A 150 20.91 4.20 -5.25
C ALA A 150 21.42 2.74 -5.19
N VAL A 151 20.86 1.92 -4.29
CA VAL A 151 21.19 0.49 -4.24
C VAL A 151 20.66 -0.23 -5.50
N ALA A 152 19.41 -0.01 -5.88
CA ALA A 152 18.80 -0.65 -7.04
C ALA A 152 19.58 -0.33 -8.34
N ASP A 153 19.94 0.94 -8.55
CA ASP A 153 20.68 1.40 -9.72
C ASP A 153 22.10 0.81 -9.76
N LYS A 154 22.80 0.78 -8.61
CA LYS A 154 24.15 0.16 -8.49
C LYS A 154 24.18 -1.28 -9.02
N TYR A 155 23.10 -2.03 -8.79
CA TYR A 155 23.02 -3.42 -9.20
C TYR A 155 22.14 -3.63 -10.44
N ASN A 156 21.61 -2.57 -11.05
CA ASN A 156 20.69 -2.61 -12.18
C ASN A 156 19.54 -3.60 -11.95
N ILE A 157 18.75 -3.35 -10.89
CA ILE A 157 17.59 -4.15 -10.52
C ILE A 157 16.37 -3.22 -10.50
N PRO A 158 15.28 -3.52 -11.24
CA PRO A 158 14.09 -2.68 -11.26
C PRO A 158 13.33 -2.72 -9.93
N ILE A 159 12.66 -1.60 -9.63
CA ILE A 159 11.82 -1.43 -8.43
C ILE A 159 10.35 -1.51 -8.82
N ILE A 160 9.61 -2.39 -8.16
CA ILE A 160 8.15 -2.32 -8.03
C ILE A 160 7.87 -1.55 -6.73
N GLU A 161 7.28 -0.38 -6.88
CA GLU A 161 6.89 0.48 -5.76
C GLU A 161 5.47 0.13 -5.32
N ASP A 162 5.32 -0.47 -4.16
CA ASP A 162 4.02 -0.74 -3.56
C ASP A 162 3.53 0.48 -2.79
N SER A 163 2.76 1.33 -3.46
CA SER A 163 2.13 2.52 -2.93
C SER A 163 0.66 2.30 -2.55
N ALA A 164 0.27 1.04 -2.26
CA ALA A 164 -1.11 0.67 -1.89
C ALA A 164 -1.66 1.47 -0.69
N GLU A 165 -0.79 2.11 0.09
CA GLU A 165 -1.13 2.85 1.30
C GLU A 165 -0.74 4.32 1.23
N ALA A 166 -0.06 4.74 0.15
CA ALA A 166 0.62 6.02 0.10
C ALA A 166 0.09 7.00 -0.96
N LEU A 167 -1.09 6.75 -1.55
CA LEU A 167 -1.70 7.76 -2.41
C LEU A 167 -1.94 9.04 -1.59
N GLY A 168 -1.42 10.17 -2.07
CA GLY A 168 -1.42 11.45 -1.34
C GLY A 168 -0.16 11.69 -0.50
N SER A 169 0.70 10.69 -0.28
CA SER A 169 2.03 10.89 0.30
C SER A 169 3.04 11.39 -0.73
N SER A 170 4.14 12.00 -0.25
CA SER A 170 5.22 12.44 -1.11
C SER A 170 6.59 12.38 -0.41
N TYR A 171 7.64 12.29 -1.21
CA TYR A 171 9.02 12.43 -0.79
C TYR A 171 9.70 13.51 -1.60
N LYS A 172 10.30 14.52 -0.94
CA LYS A 172 10.88 15.72 -1.58
C LYS A 172 9.94 16.39 -2.59
N GLY A 173 8.65 16.43 -2.25
CA GLY A 173 7.60 17.03 -3.08
C GLY A 173 7.07 16.17 -4.23
N GLN A 174 7.75 15.08 -4.61
CA GLN A 174 7.28 14.14 -5.62
C GLN A 174 6.32 13.12 -4.99
N LYS A 175 5.21 12.81 -5.67
CA LYS A 175 4.16 11.91 -5.17
C LYS A 175 4.62 10.45 -5.12
N CYS A 176 4.28 9.73 -4.03
CA CYS A 176 4.40 8.27 -3.98
C CYS A 176 3.53 7.61 -5.05
N GLY A 177 4.00 6.52 -5.62
CA GLY A 177 3.43 5.88 -6.81
C GLY A 177 4.13 6.31 -8.11
N THR A 178 5.24 7.05 -8.04
CA THR A 178 5.97 7.57 -9.21
C THR A 178 7.49 7.34 -9.16
N PHE A 179 7.98 6.69 -8.09
CA PHE A 179 9.40 6.41 -7.88
C PHE A 179 9.87 5.09 -8.47
N GLY A 180 8.96 4.09 -8.58
CA GLY A 180 9.27 2.78 -9.13
C GLY A 180 9.45 2.79 -10.66
N ASP A 181 10.07 1.74 -11.20
CA ASP A 181 10.01 1.45 -12.63
C ASP A 181 8.58 1.07 -13.03
N VAL A 182 7.90 0.38 -12.12
CA VAL A 182 6.45 0.18 -12.10
C VAL A 182 5.97 0.41 -10.66
N SER A 183 4.86 1.14 -10.50
CA SER A 183 4.27 1.39 -9.18
C SER A 183 2.84 0.86 -9.15
N ILE A 184 2.34 0.59 -7.93
CA ILE A 184 0.97 0.12 -7.75
C ILE A 184 0.21 0.96 -6.74
N LEU A 185 -1.09 1.08 -6.96
CA LEU A 185 -2.04 1.70 -6.03
C LEU A 185 -3.12 0.68 -5.65
N SER A 186 -3.75 0.89 -4.50
CA SER A 186 -4.87 0.06 -4.04
C SER A 186 -6.04 0.93 -3.59
N PHE A 187 -7.23 0.52 -3.98
CA PHE A 187 -8.49 1.18 -3.65
C PHE A 187 -9.45 0.23 -2.94
N ASN A 188 -8.90 -0.66 -2.09
CA ASN A 188 -9.71 -1.52 -1.23
C ASN A 188 -10.49 -0.68 -0.20
N GLY A 189 -11.55 -1.24 0.39
CA GLY A 189 -12.49 -0.53 1.27
C GLY A 189 -11.88 0.26 2.41
N ASN A 190 -10.73 -0.16 2.93
CA ASN A 190 -10.05 0.49 4.05
C ASN A 190 -8.92 1.45 3.66
N LYS A 191 -8.65 1.67 2.37
CA LYS A 191 -7.56 2.55 1.90
C LYS A 191 -7.93 4.03 2.05
N ILE A 192 -7.01 4.93 1.67
CA ILE A 192 -7.21 6.39 1.77
C ILE A 192 -8.45 6.85 1.00
N ILE A 193 -8.67 6.26 -0.17
CA ILE A 193 -9.89 6.29 -0.97
C ILE A 193 -10.25 4.86 -1.39
N THR A 194 -11.51 4.64 -1.75
CA THR A 194 -12.00 3.31 -2.12
C THR A 194 -12.75 3.31 -3.44
N THR A 195 -12.68 2.16 -4.13
CA THR A 195 -13.57 1.80 -5.23
C THR A 195 -14.41 0.57 -4.89
N SER A 196 -14.68 0.29 -3.60
CA SER A 196 -15.13 -0.99 -3.05
C SER A 196 -14.01 -2.05 -3.08
N GLY A 197 -13.52 -2.36 -4.25
CA GLY A 197 -12.29 -3.09 -4.52
C GLY A 197 -11.69 -2.58 -5.82
N GLY A 198 -10.38 -2.44 -5.86
CA GLY A 198 -9.68 -1.92 -7.02
C GLY A 198 -8.19 -1.69 -6.74
N GLY A 199 -7.47 -1.39 -7.80
CA GLY A 199 -6.08 -1.00 -7.79
C GLY A 199 -5.69 -0.34 -9.09
N ALA A 200 -4.45 0.06 -9.23
CA ALA A 200 -3.90 0.55 -10.47
C ALA A 200 -2.41 0.21 -10.59
N LEU A 201 -1.97 0.01 -11.81
CA LEU A 201 -0.57 -0.02 -12.18
C LEU A 201 -0.21 1.35 -12.76
N VAL A 202 0.89 1.92 -12.29
CA VAL A 202 1.42 3.22 -12.68
C VAL A 202 2.80 3.04 -13.28
N THR A 203 3.08 3.69 -14.40
CA THR A 203 4.37 3.60 -15.11
C THR A 203 4.67 4.87 -15.90
N LYS A 204 5.94 5.17 -16.13
CA LYS A 204 6.37 6.26 -17.03
C LYS A 204 6.37 5.86 -18.50
N THR A 205 6.11 4.58 -18.82
CA THR A 205 6.20 4.03 -20.16
C THR A 205 4.81 3.69 -20.71
N LYS A 206 4.36 4.41 -21.74
CA LYS A 206 3.07 4.17 -22.39
C LYS A 206 2.90 2.72 -22.88
N ALA A 207 3.94 2.14 -23.45
CA ALA A 207 3.92 0.75 -23.91
C ALA A 207 3.69 -0.26 -22.77
N ILE A 208 4.24 -0.02 -21.58
CA ILE A 208 3.98 -0.86 -20.40
C ILE A 208 2.52 -0.74 -19.97
N LYS A 209 1.95 0.47 -19.94
CA LYS A 209 0.50 0.68 -19.65
C LYS A 209 -0.37 -0.07 -20.65
N GLU A 210 -0.10 0.08 -21.95
CA GLU A 210 -0.87 -0.59 -23.02
C GLU A 210 -0.78 -2.11 -22.88
N LYS A 211 0.40 -2.64 -22.58
CA LYS A 211 0.61 -4.07 -22.33
C LYS A 211 -0.11 -4.56 -21.07
N ALA A 212 -0.11 -3.76 -19.99
CA ALA A 212 -0.86 -4.06 -18.77
C ALA A 212 -2.36 -4.17 -19.06
N VAL A 213 -2.93 -3.23 -19.81
CA VAL A 213 -4.35 -3.27 -20.22
C VAL A 213 -4.64 -4.47 -21.12
N PHE A 214 -3.79 -4.77 -22.08
CA PHE A 214 -3.92 -5.95 -22.94
C PHE A 214 -3.97 -7.24 -22.11
N LEU A 215 -3.01 -7.44 -21.21
CA LEU A 215 -2.98 -8.60 -20.32
C LEU A 215 -4.19 -8.64 -19.38
N ALA A 216 -4.62 -7.50 -18.83
CA ALA A 216 -5.75 -7.40 -17.93
C ALA A 216 -7.12 -7.66 -18.58
N THR A 217 -7.18 -7.65 -19.92
CA THR A 217 -8.37 -7.91 -20.74
C THR A 217 -8.25 -9.21 -21.55
N GLN A 218 -7.75 -10.27 -20.91
CA GLN A 218 -7.59 -11.61 -21.45
C GLN A 218 -6.52 -11.74 -22.53
N ALA A 219 -5.65 -10.76 -22.77
CA ALA A 219 -4.66 -10.74 -23.86
C ALA A 219 -5.29 -11.06 -25.22
N ARG A 220 -6.44 -10.46 -25.51
CA ARG A 220 -7.15 -10.67 -26.77
C ARG A 220 -6.47 -9.90 -27.89
N ASP A 221 -6.04 -10.62 -28.94
CA ASP A 221 -5.42 -10.07 -30.13
C ASP A 221 -6.45 -9.31 -31.01
N ALA A 222 -5.93 -8.42 -31.84
CA ALA A 222 -6.75 -7.65 -32.79
C ALA A 222 -7.12 -8.51 -34.01
N ALA A 223 -8.13 -9.36 -33.86
CA ALA A 223 -8.68 -10.22 -34.93
C ALA A 223 -10.23 -10.13 -34.92
N PRO A 224 -10.91 -10.44 -36.03
CA PRO A 224 -12.38 -10.49 -36.09
C PRO A 224 -12.97 -11.60 -35.25
N HIS A 225 -12.21 -12.64 -34.92
CA HIS A 225 -12.54 -13.72 -34.00
C HIS A 225 -11.76 -13.58 -32.70
N TYR A 226 -12.09 -14.39 -31.69
CA TYR A 226 -11.30 -14.44 -30.45
C TYR A 226 -10.00 -15.20 -30.71
N GLU A 227 -8.88 -14.49 -30.62
CA GLU A 227 -7.54 -15.02 -30.76
C GLU A 227 -6.67 -14.54 -29.59
N HIS A 228 -5.82 -15.41 -29.07
CA HIS A 228 -4.99 -15.15 -27.91
C HIS A 228 -3.58 -15.71 -28.14
N SER A 229 -2.63 -14.87 -28.47
CA SER A 229 -1.21 -15.25 -28.62
C SER A 229 -0.46 -15.35 -27.28
N GLN A 230 -1.08 -14.88 -26.19
CA GLN A 230 -0.50 -14.88 -24.86
C GLN A 230 -1.58 -15.23 -23.82
N ILE A 231 -1.12 -15.71 -22.66
CA ILE A 231 -2.00 -15.88 -21.49
C ILE A 231 -2.35 -14.50 -20.94
N GLY A 232 -3.64 -14.23 -20.79
CA GLY A 232 -4.18 -13.01 -20.21
C GLY A 232 -4.96 -13.27 -18.93
N TYR A 233 -5.45 -12.18 -18.35
CA TYR A 233 -6.14 -12.16 -17.05
C TYR A 233 -7.42 -11.34 -17.15
N ASN A 234 -8.37 -11.61 -16.27
CA ASN A 234 -9.55 -10.77 -16.08
C ASN A 234 -9.32 -9.80 -14.91
N TYR A 235 -8.42 -8.83 -15.12
CA TYR A 235 -7.95 -7.92 -14.07
C TYR A 235 -8.37 -6.45 -14.29
N ARG A 236 -9.16 -6.16 -15.32
CA ARG A 236 -9.62 -4.78 -15.59
C ARG A 236 -10.60 -4.31 -14.51
N LEU A 237 -10.52 -3.04 -14.11
CA LEU A 237 -11.46 -2.44 -13.17
C LEU A 237 -12.85 -2.29 -13.80
N SER A 238 -13.91 -2.54 -13.04
CA SER A 238 -15.29 -2.30 -13.45
C SER A 238 -15.57 -0.80 -13.61
N ASN A 239 -16.37 -0.41 -14.62
CA ASN A 239 -16.76 0.99 -14.84
C ASN A 239 -17.57 1.58 -13.68
N VAL A 240 -18.37 0.76 -12.98
CA VAL A 240 -19.11 1.15 -11.78
C VAL A 240 -18.13 1.47 -10.63
N CYS A 241 -17.18 0.58 -10.38
CA CYS A 241 -16.14 0.80 -9.35
C CYS A 241 -15.25 2.01 -9.69
N ALA A 242 -14.90 2.20 -10.96
CA ALA A 242 -14.18 3.38 -11.41
C ALA A 242 -14.96 4.68 -11.19
N GLY A 243 -16.30 4.65 -11.34
CA GLY A 243 -17.17 5.77 -11.00
C GLY A 243 -17.09 6.16 -9.53
N ILE A 244 -17.08 5.16 -8.63
CA ILE A 244 -16.81 5.42 -7.20
C ILE A 244 -15.45 6.10 -7.04
N GLY A 245 -14.41 5.57 -7.70
CA GLY A 245 -13.06 6.10 -7.65
C GLY A 245 -12.95 7.56 -8.08
N ARG A 246 -13.67 7.96 -9.14
CA ARG A 246 -13.71 9.36 -9.60
C ARG A 246 -14.27 10.29 -8.53
N GLY A 247 -15.42 9.92 -7.92
CA GLY A 247 -15.98 10.71 -6.80
C GLY A 247 -15.03 10.78 -5.60
N GLN A 248 -14.31 9.70 -5.32
CA GLN A 248 -13.32 9.65 -4.23
C GLN A 248 -12.06 10.49 -4.53
N MET A 249 -11.63 10.59 -5.79
CA MET A 249 -10.51 11.46 -6.18
C MET A 249 -10.80 12.94 -5.90
N GLU A 250 -12.05 13.37 -5.97
CA GLU A 250 -12.46 14.76 -5.70
C GLU A 250 -12.22 15.19 -4.24
N VAL A 251 -12.18 14.23 -3.30
CA VAL A 251 -12.02 14.46 -1.85
C VAL A 251 -10.71 13.89 -1.28
N LEU A 252 -9.81 13.40 -2.12
CA LEU A 252 -8.59 12.74 -1.68
C LEU A 252 -7.74 13.60 -0.75
N ASP A 253 -7.48 14.86 -1.11
CA ASP A 253 -6.65 15.77 -0.30
C ASP A 253 -7.32 16.09 1.04
N GLU A 254 -8.65 16.23 1.09
CA GLU A 254 -9.40 16.37 2.33
C GLU A 254 -9.24 15.13 3.22
N HIS A 255 -9.37 13.93 2.65
CA HIS A 255 -9.18 12.69 3.40
C HIS A 255 -7.74 12.57 3.96
N VAL A 256 -6.73 12.99 3.20
CA VAL A 256 -5.35 13.06 3.67
C VAL A 256 -5.24 13.99 4.88
N GLN A 257 -5.79 15.20 4.80
CA GLN A 257 -5.73 16.17 5.91
C GLN A 257 -6.45 15.66 7.16
N LEU A 258 -7.61 15.02 7.01
CA LEU A 258 -8.35 14.46 8.14
C LEU A 258 -7.54 13.34 8.84
N ARG A 259 -6.87 12.47 8.10
CA ARG A 259 -6.00 11.42 8.67
C ARG A 259 -4.75 12.02 9.32
N ARG A 260 -4.13 13.00 8.71
CA ARG A 260 -3.01 13.74 9.32
C ARG A 260 -3.44 14.43 10.62
N THR A 261 -4.64 15.01 10.66
CA THR A 261 -5.22 15.58 11.89
C THR A 261 -5.44 14.51 12.98
N MET A 262 -5.84 13.30 12.58
CA MET A 262 -5.97 12.18 13.51
C MET A 262 -4.62 11.68 14.02
N ASN A 263 -3.61 11.59 13.16
CA ASN A 263 -2.24 11.27 13.59
C ASN A 263 -1.72 12.33 14.57
N GLN A 264 -1.90 13.62 14.27
CA GLN A 264 -1.49 14.71 15.16
C GLN A 264 -2.18 14.64 16.55
N PHE A 265 -3.43 14.16 16.60
CA PHE A 265 -4.10 13.89 17.88
C PHE A 265 -3.29 12.88 18.72
N TYR A 266 -2.82 11.79 18.14
CA TYR A 266 -2.00 10.81 18.86
C TYR A 266 -0.61 11.35 19.19
N VAL A 267 0.04 12.06 18.27
CA VAL A 267 1.34 12.71 18.53
C VAL A 267 1.24 13.62 19.75
N ASN A 268 0.21 14.48 19.80
CA ASN A 268 0.00 15.37 20.94
C ASN A 268 -0.32 14.61 22.23
N TYR A 269 -1.11 13.54 22.13
CA TYR A 269 -1.49 12.74 23.30
C TYR A 269 -0.29 12.05 23.92
N PHE A 270 0.55 11.41 23.10
CA PHE A 270 1.71 10.65 23.57
C PHE A 270 2.99 11.49 23.77
N SER A 271 2.99 12.79 23.42
CA SER A 271 4.18 13.66 23.44
C SER A 271 4.91 13.75 24.79
N LYS A 272 4.23 13.44 25.89
CA LYS A 272 4.77 13.50 27.26
C LYS A 272 4.82 12.12 27.93
N MET A 273 4.63 11.05 27.18
CA MET A 273 4.61 9.68 27.70
C MET A 273 5.90 8.98 27.36
N ASP A 274 6.69 8.65 28.36
CA ASP A 274 7.90 7.86 28.17
C ASP A 274 7.56 6.43 27.72
N GLY A 275 8.32 5.91 26.77
CA GLY A 275 8.19 4.53 26.30
C GLY A 275 7.08 4.30 25.26
N VAL A 276 6.44 5.36 24.76
CA VAL A 276 5.54 5.28 23.60
C VAL A 276 6.11 6.11 22.46
N THR A 277 6.30 5.50 21.30
CA THR A 277 6.77 6.17 20.06
C THR A 277 5.65 6.14 19.04
N VAL A 278 5.31 7.29 18.46
CA VAL A 278 4.37 7.40 17.30
C VAL A 278 5.19 7.46 16.03
N LEU A 279 4.78 6.72 14.99
CA LEU A 279 5.39 6.84 13.66
C LEU A 279 5.17 8.24 13.11
N GLN A 280 6.25 8.97 12.86
CA GLN A 280 6.25 10.33 12.33
C GLN A 280 7.25 10.46 11.19
N GLU A 281 7.09 11.50 10.38
CA GLU A 281 8.03 11.83 9.33
C GLU A 281 9.42 12.13 9.90
N PRO A 282 10.51 11.48 9.39
CA PRO A 282 11.87 11.70 9.90
C PRO A 282 12.41 13.09 9.61
N SER A 283 11.94 13.74 8.54
CA SER A 283 12.34 15.09 8.13
C SER A 283 11.28 15.75 7.26
N VAL A 284 11.49 17.01 6.90
CA VAL A 284 10.61 17.77 5.99
C VAL A 284 10.54 17.22 4.57
N ASP A 285 11.45 16.33 4.19
CA ASP A 285 11.44 15.65 2.89
C ASP A 285 10.31 14.61 2.80
N PHE A 286 9.83 14.12 3.93
CA PHE A 286 8.79 13.10 4.00
C PHE A 286 7.45 13.76 4.30
N TYR A 287 6.44 13.45 3.49
CA TYR A 287 5.05 13.81 3.73
C TYR A 287 4.19 12.55 3.67
N SER A 288 3.75 12.07 4.82
CA SER A 288 2.89 10.89 4.94
C SER A 288 1.41 11.29 4.89
N ASN A 289 0.59 10.52 4.19
CA ASN A 289 -0.86 10.63 4.28
C ASN A 289 -1.40 10.07 5.62
N HIS A 290 -0.55 9.41 6.42
CA HIS A 290 -0.90 8.71 7.66
C HIS A 290 -2.13 7.81 7.49
N TRP A 291 -2.13 6.96 6.44
CA TRP A 291 -3.22 6.02 6.21
C TRP A 291 -3.60 5.29 7.51
N LEU A 292 -2.61 4.82 8.28
CA LEU A 292 -2.80 4.39 9.66
C LEU A 292 -1.83 5.12 10.59
N SER A 293 -2.33 5.58 11.71
CA SER A 293 -1.52 6.03 12.84
C SER A 293 -1.04 4.81 13.62
N ALA A 294 0.26 4.68 13.78
CA ALA A 294 0.89 3.54 14.40
C ALA A 294 1.79 3.99 15.57
N ILE A 295 1.77 3.21 16.64
CA ILE A 295 2.59 3.44 17.83
C ILE A 295 3.40 2.19 18.17
N VAL A 296 4.53 2.39 18.86
CA VAL A 296 5.33 1.33 19.48
C VAL A 296 5.35 1.57 20.99
N LEU A 297 5.04 0.52 21.75
CA LEU A 297 4.98 0.50 23.20
C LEU A 297 6.24 -0.16 23.78
N GLN A 298 6.34 -0.23 25.13
CA GLN A 298 7.53 -0.75 25.80
C GLN A 298 7.67 -2.28 25.65
N SER A 299 6.55 -3.03 25.62
CA SER A 299 6.56 -4.48 25.53
C SER A 299 5.34 -5.04 24.78
N TYR A 300 5.44 -6.33 24.44
CA TYR A 300 4.33 -7.12 23.89
C TYR A 300 3.10 -7.10 24.81
N GLU A 301 3.33 -7.27 26.12
CA GLU A 301 2.27 -7.34 27.14
C GLU A 301 1.52 -6.00 27.21
N GLN A 302 2.23 -4.88 27.21
CA GLN A 302 1.63 -3.56 27.22
C GLN A 302 0.82 -3.32 25.95
N ARG A 303 1.37 -3.70 24.77
CA ARG A 303 0.68 -3.60 23.48
C ARG A 303 -0.62 -4.40 23.47
N GLU A 304 -0.58 -5.65 23.95
CA GLU A 304 -1.75 -6.52 23.98
C GLU A 304 -2.79 -6.06 24.98
N ALA A 305 -2.35 -5.59 26.16
CA ALA A 305 -3.24 -5.02 27.18
C ALA A 305 -3.98 -3.77 26.65
N LEU A 306 -3.28 -2.87 25.94
CA LEU A 306 -3.92 -1.70 25.32
C LEU A 306 -4.92 -2.11 24.23
N ARG A 307 -4.54 -3.09 23.38
CA ARG A 307 -5.44 -3.62 22.35
C ARG A 307 -6.74 -4.16 22.93
N LEU A 308 -6.65 -4.94 24.01
CA LEU A 308 -7.82 -5.50 24.71
C LEU A 308 -8.65 -4.40 25.41
N ALA A 309 -8.01 -3.39 26.00
CA ALA A 309 -8.72 -2.26 26.59
C ALA A 309 -9.53 -1.47 25.55
N LEU A 310 -8.97 -1.23 24.37
CA LEU A 310 -9.70 -0.60 23.26
C LEU A 310 -10.85 -1.50 22.74
N GLU A 311 -10.60 -2.79 22.59
CA GLU A 311 -11.59 -3.77 22.12
C GLU A 311 -12.78 -3.87 23.06
N SER A 312 -12.56 -3.82 24.38
CA SER A 312 -13.63 -3.86 25.40
C SER A 312 -14.59 -2.66 25.31
N GLU A 313 -14.13 -1.54 24.77
CA GLU A 313 -14.92 -0.33 24.51
C GLU A 313 -15.41 -0.24 23.04
N ASN A 314 -15.37 -1.34 22.31
CA ASN A 314 -15.77 -1.44 20.91
C ASN A 314 -14.97 -0.49 19.97
N ILE A 315 -13.68 -0.35 20.25
CA ILE A 315 -12.71 0.44 19.45
C ILE A 315 -11.72 -0.52 18.81
N GLU A 316 -11.67 -0.57 17.47
CA GLU A 316 -10.76 -1.44 16.76
C GLU A 316 -9.33 -0.89 16.79
N SER A 317 -8.40 -1.74 17.21
CA SER A 317 -6.96 -1.55 17.02
C SER A 317 -6.35 -2.88 16.59
N ARG A 318 -5.21 -2.85 15.93
CA ARG A 318 -4.54 -4.07 15.45
C ARG A 318 -3.05 -4.00 15.70
N PRO A 319 -2.40 -5.11 16.07
CA PRO A 319 -0.94 -5.19 16.02
C PRO A 319 -0.42 -4.69 14.66
N LEU A 320 0.77 -4.13 14.63
CA LEU A 320 1.45 -3.91 13.35
C LEU A 320 1.54 -5.22 12.59
N TRP A 321 1.75 -5.17 11.29
CA TRP A 321 1.74 -6.38 10.49
C TRP A 321 2.85 -7.35 10.90
N LYS A 322 2.47 -8.61 11.05
CA LYS A 322 3.42 -9.69 11.26
C LYS A 322 4.31 -9.81 10.03
N PRO A 323 5.65 -9.69 10.18
CA PRO A 323 6.58 -9.77 9.06
C PRO A 323 6.39 -11.03 8.21
N MET A 324 6.59 -10.91 6.90
CA MET A 324 6.34 -12.01 5.96
C MET A 324 7.20 -13.23 6.26
N HIS A 325 8.47 -13.06 6.63
CA HIS A 325 9.34 -14.18 6.98
C HIS A 325 8.88 -14.97 8.22
N LEU A 326 7.99 -14.39 9.05
CA LEU A 326 7.35 -15.08 10.18
C LEU A 326 5.98 -15.68 9.85
N GLN A 327 5.44 -15.42 8.66
CA GLN A 327 4.17 -16.00 8.25
C GLN A 327 4.34 -17.49 7.95
N PRO A 328 3.44 -18.38 8.41
CA PRO A 328 3.60 -19.83 8.24
C PRO A 328 3.89 -20.25 6.79
N VAL A 329 3.28 -19.58 5.82
CA VAL A 329 3.44 -19.88 4.39
C VAL A 329 4.81 -19.46 3.85
N PHE A 330 5.53 -18.55 4.53
CA PHE A 330 6.76 -17.96 4.06
C PHE A 330 8.01 -18.30 4.89
N THR A 331 7.90 -19.03 5.99
CA THR A 331 9.02 -19.33 6.92
C THR A 331 10.19 -20.08 6.28
N LYS A 332 9.98 -20.72 5.12
CA LYS A 332 11.03 -21.44 4.39
C LYS A 332 11.93 -20.54 3.53
N TYR A 333 11.57 -19.27 3.35
CA TYR A 333 12.30 -18.34 2.48
C TYR A 333 13.34 -17.53 3.24
N LEU A 334 14.33 -17.01 2.51
CA LEU A 334 15.43 -16.27 3.10
C LEU A 334 14.98 -14.91 3.64
N PHE A 335 15.61 -14.50 4.73
CA PHE A 335 15.44 -13.21 5.35
C PHE A 335 16.80 -12.57 5.64
N PHE A 336 16.94 -11.28 5.34
CA PHE A 336 18.10 -10.46 5.59
C PHE A 336 17.74 -9.28 6.48
N GLY A 337 18.34 -9.19 7.66
CA GLY A 337 18.06 -8.13 8.61
C GLY A 337 18.57 -8.43 10.01
N ASN A 338 18.15 -7.58 10.95
CA ASN A 338 18.58 -7.62 12.35
C ASN A 338 17.42 -7.73 13.35
N GLY A 339 16.20 -8.02 12.89
CA GLY A 339 15.01 -8.21 13.73
C GLY A 339 14.24 -6.92 14.03
N THR A 340 14.49 -5.83 13.32
CA THR A 340 13.75 -4.57 13.51
C THR A 340 12.25 -4.76 13.26
N SER A 341 11.86 -5.44 12.18
CA SER A 341 10.44 -5.69 11.87
C SER A 341 9.76 -6.61 12.88
N GLU A 342 10.51 -7.56 13.47
CA GLU A 342 10.00 -8.43 14.54
C GLU A 342 9.73 -7.63 15.83
N ASP A 343 10.66 -6.75 16.22
CA ASP A 343 10.49 -5.87 17.38
C ASP A 343 9.30 -4.92 17.18
N LEU A 344 9.19 -4.29 16.00
CA LEU A 344 8.05 -3.45 15.64
C LEU A 344 6.72 -4.21 15.73
N PHE A 345 6.63 -5.43 15.19
CA PHE A 345 5.44 -6.27 15.29
C PHE A 345 5.08 -6.61 16.73
N ASN A 346 6.08 -6.99 17.54
CA ASN A 346 5.85 -7.39 18.92
C ASN A 346 5.30 -6.26 19.78
N ARG A 347 5.80 -5.05 19.58
CA ARG A 347 5.47 -3.89 20.42
C ARG A 347 4.52 -2.89 19.79
N GLY A 348 4.26 -3.02 18.51
CA GLY A 348 3.54 -2.02 17.73
C GLY A 348 2.03 -2.24 17.61
N LEU A 349 1.27 -1.15 17.57
CA LEU A 349 -0.18 -1.11 17.46
C LEU A 349 -0.64 -0.03 16.50
N CYS A 350 -1.50 -0.40 15.54
CA CYS A 350 -2.26 0.54 14.73
C CYS A 350 -3.50 1.01 15.49
N LEU A 351 -3.74 2.31 15.50
CA LEU A 351 -4.86 2.96 16.16
C LEU A 351 -5.89 3.48 15.14
N PRO A 352 -7.16 3.71 15.54
CA PRO A 352 -8.20 4.25 14.65
C PRO A 352 -7.72 5.50 13.91
N SER A 353 -7.80 5.48 12.59
CA SER A 353 -7.19 6.50 11.72
C SER A 353 -8.12 7.00 10.61
N GLY A 354 -9.38 6.50 10.59
CA GLY A 354 -10.34 6.85 9.54
C GLY A 354 -10.56 8.36 9.40
N SER A 355 -10.67 8.84 8.18
CA SER A 355 -10.99 10.25 7.87
C SER A 355 -12.39 10.67 8.34
N ASN A 356 -13.27 9.73 8.62
CA ASN A 356 -14.64 9.95 9.10
C ASN A 356 -14.79 9.94 10.63
N LEU A 357 -13.68 9.91 11.39
CA LEU A 357 -13.73 9.92 12.85
C LEU A 357 -14.19 11.26 13.39
N SER A 358 -15.28 11.25 14.17
CA SER A 358 -15.88 12.43 14.78
C SER A 358 -15.13 12.89 16.03
N VAL A 359 -15.47 14.08 16.54
CA VAL A 359 -14.99 14.57 17.85
C VAL A 359 -15.41 13.65 18.98
N ALA A 360 -16.62 13.07 18.92
CA ALA A 360 -17.11 12.11 19.90
C ALA A 360 -16.28 10.82 19.91
N ASP A 361 -15.89 10.31 18.73
CA ASP A 361 -15.01 9.13 18.61
C ASP A 361 -13.63 9.40 19.21
N LYS A 362 -13.02 10.56 18.90
CA LYS A 362 -11.74 10.98 19.50
C LYS A 362 -11.81 11.05 21.02
N ASN A 363 -12.92 11.57 21.58
CA ASN A 363 -13.11 11.63 23.03
C ASN A 363 -13.24 10.23 23.64
N ARG A 364 -13.96 9.30 22.99
CA ARG A 364 -14.05 7.91 23.44
C ARG A 364 -12.67 7.23 23.45
N ILE A 365 -11.91 7.40 22.38
CA ILE A 365 -10.52 6.89 22.30
C ILE A 365 -9.70 7.46 23.46
N ARG A 366 -9.75 8.78 23.68
CA ARG A 366 -9.00 9.44 24.76
C ARG A 366 -9.35 8.88 26.14
N VAL A 367 -10.64 8.66 26.44
CA VAL A 367 -11.06 8.09 27.73
C VAL A 367 -10.42 6.74 28.01
N VAL A 368 -10.34 5.86 26.98
CA VAL A 368 -9.69 4.55 27.12
C VAL A 368 -8.19 4.71 27.32
N LEU A 369 -7.54 5.56 26.54
CA LEU A 369 -6.12 5.84 26.69
C LEU A 369 -5.79 6.43 28.07
N ASP A 370 -6.59 7.40 28.56
CA ASP A 370 -6.43 8.00 29.89
C ASP A 370 -6.60 6.99 31.01
N ALA A 371 -7.51 6.03 30.87
CA ALA A 371 -7.71 4.96 31.86
C ALA A 371 -6.55 3.95 31.85
N PHE A 372 -5.97 3.70 30.67
CA PHE A 372 -4.88 2.72 30.51
C PHE A 372 -3.51 3.23 30.96
N PHE A 373 -3.21 4.50 30.73
CA PHE A 373 -1.88 5.10 31.01
C PHE A 373 -1.81 5.86 32.34
N LYS A 374 -2.87 5.85 33.15
CA LYS A 374 -2.86 6.33 34.56
C LYS A 374 -2.28 5.27 35.47
#